data_6080eb0b3af0c3ac3e558e2be1640890
#
_entry.id   6080eb0b3af0c3ac3e558e2be1640890
#
_cell.length_a   1.000
_cell.length_b   1.000
_cell.length_c   1.000
_cell.angle_alpha   90.00
_cell.angle_beta   90.00
_cell.angle_gamma   90.00
#
_symmetry.space_group_name_H-M   'P 1'
#
loop_
_entity.id
_entity.type
_entity.pdbx_description
1 polymer ?
#
loop_
_entity_poly.entity_id
_entity_poly.type
_entity_poly.pdbx_seq_one_letter_code
_entity_poly.pdbx_strand_id
1 'polypeptide(L)'
;MSPETLFPVIIGLILIIIGISNTRGNISTIHSYHRKRVSEEDRLPFGKLTGAGTITIGASIIAMGGLSFAAEHLNNGIYTTIGYAVLIAGLVIGLGLSFYAMIKYNKGIF
;
A
#
# COMPACT_ATOMS: atom_id res chain seq x y z
N MET A 1 23.35 1.57 -5.31
CA MET A 1 22.20 0.90 -4.68
C MET A 1 21.88 -0.35 -5.48
N SER A 2 21.78 -1.48 -4.81
CA SER A 2 21.51 -2.75 -5.48
C SER A 2 20.06 -2.82 -5.97
N PRO A 3 19.77 -3.68 -6.98
CA PRO A 3 18.39 -3.87 -7.42
C PRO A 3 17.46 -4.32 -6.30
N GLU A 4 17.94 -5.10 -5.34
CA GLU A 4 17.14 -5.57 -4.22
C GLU A 4 16.65 -4.44 -3.32
N THR A 5 17.35 -3.30 -3.32
CA THR A 5 16.94 -2.09 -2.59
C THR A 5 16.17 -1.15 -3.52
N LEU A 6 16.64 -1.00 -4.76
CA LEU A 6 16.09 -0.03 -5.70
C LEU A 6 14.65 -0.36 -6.10
N PHE A 7 14.36 -1.61 -6.46
CA PHE A 7 13.02 -2.01 -6.89
C PHE A 7 11.95 -1.79 -5.82
N PRO A 8 12.15 -2.21 -4.55
CA PRO A 8 11.15 -1.92 -3.51
C PRO A 8 10.90 -0.43 -3.32
N VAL A 9 11.94 0.39 -3.39
CA VAL A 9 11.78 1.85 -3.23
C VAL A 9 10.94 2.42 -4.37
N ILE A 10 11.22 2.04 -5.61
CA ILE A 10 10.46 2.51 -6.78
C ILE A 10 9.02 2.06 -6.70
N ILE A 11 8.78 0.77 -6.43
CA ILE A 11 7.42 0.22 -6.32
C ILE A 11 6.65 0.91 -5.21
N GLY A 12 7.28 1.09 -4.05
CA GLY A 12 6.65 1.75 -2.92
C GLY A 12 6.29 3.19 -3.21
N LEU A 13 7.16 3.94 -3.91
CA LEU A 13 6.88 5.32 -4.31
C LEU A 13 5.69 5.39 -5.26
N ILE A 14 5.62 4.49 -6.24
CA ILE A 14 4.50 4.43 -7.17
C ILE A 14 3.19 4.18 -6.41
N LEU A 15 3.20 3.23 -5.47
CA LEU A 15 2.02 2.92 -4.67
C LEU A 15 1.60 4.10 -3.79
N ILE A 16 2.55 4.82 -3.22
CA ILE A 16 2.24 6.01 -2.41
C ILE A 16 1.60 7.09 -3.27
N ILE A 17 2.10 7.33 -4.47
CA ILE A 17 1.53 8.32 -5.40
C ILE A 17 0.10 7.92 -5.76
N ILE A 18 -0.13 6.65 -6.10
CA ILE A 18 -1.47 6.14 -6.41
C ILE A 18 -2.39 6.30 -5.19
N GLY A 19 -1.90 5.94 -4.01
CA GLY A 19 -2.66 6.05 -2.78
C GLY A 19 -3.06 7.48 -2.44
N ILE A 20 -2.14 8.44 -2.62
CA ILE A 20 -2.44 9.86 -2.41
C ILE A 20 -3.54 10.32 -3.38
N SER A 21 -3.45 9.92 -4.65
CA SER A 21 -4.49 10.22 -5.63
C SER A 21 -5.84 9.65 -5.19
N ASN A 22 -5.87 8.41 -4.70
CA ASN A 22 -7.09 7.78 -4.21
C ASN A 22 -7.67 8.54 -3.01
N THR A 23 -6.83 9.03 -2.10
CA THR A 23 -7.32 9.78 -0.92
C THR A 23 -7.99 11.09 -1.32
N ARG A 24 -7.70 11.61 -2.51
CA ARG A 24 -8.34 12.82 -3.05
C ARG A 24 -9.64 12.52 -3.80
N GLY A 25 -10.09 11.27 -3.78
CA GLY A 25 -11.32 10.86 -4.45
C GLY A 25 -11.13 10.29 -5.83
N ASN A 26 -9.90 10.27 -6.35
CA ASN A 26 -9.62 9.68 -7.66
C ASN A 26 -9.45 8.19 -7.51
N ILE A 27 -10.45 7.43 -7.93
CA ILE A 27 -10.43 5.96 -7.85
C ILE A 27 -10.26 5.31 -9.23
N SER A 28 -9.74 6.06 -10.20
CA SER A 28 -9.56 5.57 -11.56
C SER A 28 -8.58 4.40 -11.67
N THR A 29 -7.66 4.26 -10.70
CA THR A 29 -6.71 3.16 -10.64
C THR A 29 -7.29 1.90 -10.01
N ILE A 30 -8.49 1.99 -9.41
CA ILE A 30 -9.16 0.85 -8.82
C ILE A 30 -9.88 0.07 -9.93
N HIS A 31 -9.95 -1.24 -9.80
CA HIS A 31 -10.58 -2.09 -10.79
C HIS A 31 -11.98 -1.57 -11.15
N SER A 32 -12.31 -1.50 -12.44
CA SER A 32 -13.54 -0.86 -12.90
C SER A 32 -14.81 -1.47 -12.31
N TYR A 33 -14.83 -2.77 -12.08
CA TYR A 33 -15.96 -3.44 -11.43
C TYR A 33 -16.26 -2.85 -10.07
N HIS A 34 -15.21 -2.64 -9.27
CA HIS A 34 -15.36 -2.05 -7.93
C HIS A 34 -15.73 -0.58 -8.00
N ARG A 35 -15.10 0.17 -8.92
CA ARG A 35 -15.40 1.60 -9.08
C ARG A 35 -16.87 1.86 -9.36
N LYS A 36 -17.48 1.04 -10.22
CA LYS A 36 -18.88 1.21 -10.63
C LYS A 36 -19.87 0.97 -9.50
N ARG A 37 -19.47 0.21 -8.48
CA ARG A 37 -20.32 -0.11 -7.34
C ARG A 37 -20.30 0.98 -6.28
N VAL A 38 -19.37 1.92 -6.36
CA VAL A 38 -19.21 3.01 -5.39
C VAL A 38 -19.96 4.23 -5.90
N SER A 39 -20.92 4.73 -5.12
CA SER A 39 -21.67 5.94 -5.48
C SER A 39 -20.75 7.16 -5.46
N GLU A 40 -21.16 8.24 -6.13
CA GLU A 40 -20.38 9.49 -6.12
C GLU A 40 -20.22 10.05 -4.72
N GLU A 41 -21.23 9.92 -3.87
CA GLU A 41 -21.17 10.37 -2.49
C GLU A 41 -20.12 9.62 -1.68
N ASP A 42 -19.94 8.32 -1.96
CA ASP A 42 -19.02 7.45 -1.24
C ASP A 42 -17.61 7.45 -1.83
N ARG A 43 -17.43 8.08 -2.99
CA ARG A 43 -16.14 8.04 -3.70
C ARG A 43 -15.00 8.59 -2.86
N LEU A 44 -15.19 9.71 -2.17
CA LEU A 44 -14.15 10.30 -1.34
C LEU A 44 -13.81 9.44 -0.12
N PRO A 45 -14.79 9.03 0.71
CA PRO A 45 -14.45 8.16 1.84
C PRO A 45 -13.91 6.80 1.42
N PHE A 46 -14.42 6.22 0.33
CA PHE A 46 -13.88 4.98 -0.22
C PHE A 46 -12.43 5.16 -0.65
N GLY A 47 -12.15 6.25 -1.36
CA GLY A 47 -10.80 6.57 -1.81
C GLY A 47 -9.84 6.84 -0.66
N LYS A 48 -10.31 7.47 0.42
CA LYS A 48 -9.48 7.70 1.60
C LYS A 48 -9.03 6.40 2.25
N LEU A 49 -9.94 5.44 2.39
CA LEU A 49 -9.61 4.15 3.00
C LEU A 49 -8.72 3.31 2.10
N THR A 50 -9.06 3.19 0.82
CA THR A 50 -8.23 2.43 -0.13
C THR A 50 -6.88 3.09 -0.34
N GLY A 51 -6.86 4.43 -0.38
CA GLY A 51 -5.61 5.19 -0.50
C GLY A 51 -4.72 5.01 0.72
N ALA A 52 -5.30 5.08 1.92
CA ALA A 52 -4.56 4.84 3.15
C ALA A 52 -3.96 3.43 3.16
N GLY A 53 -4.73 2.44 2.71
CA GLY A 53 -4.24 1.07 2.59
C GLY A 53 -3.08 0.95 1.61
N THR A 54 -3.22 1.57 0.44
CA THR A 54 -2.19 1.55 -0.60
C THR A 54 -0.92 2.27 -0.13
N ILE A 55 -1.06 3.42 0.53
CA ILE A 55 0.08 4.17 1.10
C ILE A 55 0.79 3.32 2.16
N THR A 56 0.03 2.66 3.02
CA THR A 56 0.59 1.80 4.06
C THR A 56 1.42 0.68 3.45
N ILE A 57 0.90 0.02 2.42
CA ILE A 57 1.63 -1.03 1.71
C ILE A 57 2.89 -0.47 1.06
N GLY A 58 2.78 0.66 0.36
CA GLY A 58 3.92 1.30 -0.29
C GLY A 58 5.01 1.69 0.70
N ALA A 59 4.64 2.31 1.81
CA ALA A 59 5.58 2.70 2.85
C ALA A 59 6.26 1.47 3.47
N SER A 60 5.53 0.38 3.65
CA SER A 60 6.08 -0.87 4.19
C SER A 60 7.10 -1.49 3.23
N ILE A 61 6.84 -1.43 1.94
CA ILE A 61 7.76 -1.94 0.92
C ILE A 61 9.06 -1.11 0.92
N ILE A 62 8.93 0.22 1.01
CA ILE A 62 10.11 1.10 1.09
C ILE A 62 10.91 0.82 2.37
N ALA A 63 10.23 0.67 3.49
CA ALA A 63 10.88 0.36 4.76
C ALA A 63 11.64 -0.97 4.68
N MET A 64 11.03 -1.99 4.07
CA MET A 64 11.69 -3.27 3.85
C MET A 64 12.95 -3.11 2.99
N GLY A 65 12.87 -2.34 1.91
CA GLY A 65 14.01 -2.08 1.05
C GLY A 65 15.14 -1.36 1.78
N GLY A 66 14.80 -0.34 2.58
CA GLY A 66 15.79 0.38 3.39
C GLY A 66 16.44 -0.48 4.46
N LEU A 67 15.67 -1.34 5.11
CA LEU A 67 16.19 -2.27 6.10
C LEU A 67 17.09 -3.36 5.46
N SER A 68 16.74 -3.81 4.26
CA SER A 68 17.61 -4.73 3.50
C SER A 68 18.94 -4.07 3.15
N PHE A 69 18.90 -2.79 2.77
CA PHE A 69 20.11 -2.01 2.50
C PHE A 69 20.97 -1.90 3.77
N ALA A 70 20.34 -1.61 4.92
CA ALA A 70 21.04 -1.54 6.19
C ALA A 70 21.68 -2.89 6.57
N ALA A 71 20.98 -3.99 6.30
CA ALA A 71 21.50 -5.33 6.56
C ALA A 71 22.78 -5.60 5.76
N GLU A 72 22.82 -5.20 4.50
CA GLU A 72 24.00 -5.35 3.67
C GLU A 72 25.17 -4.50 4.19
N HIS A 73 24.93 -3.22 4.47
CA HIS A 73 25.98 -2.29 4.90
C HIS A 73 26.51 -2.58 6.30
N LEU A 74 25.62 -2.98 7.21
CA LEU A 74 26.00 -3.28 8.60
C LEU A 74 26.34 -4.75 8.79
N ASN A 75 26.21 -5.54 7.73
CA ASN A 75 26.54 -6.96 7.73
C ASN A 75 25.82 -7.72 8.84
N ASN A 76 24.53 -7.40 9.02
CA ASN A 76 23.71 -7.95 10.10
C ASN A 76 22.32 -8.29 9.56
N GLY A 77 22.02 -9.58 9.50
CA GLY A 77 20.75 -10.08 8.95
C GLY A 77 19.52 -9.76 9.76
N ILE A 78 19.66 -9.24 10.99
CA ILE A 78 18.50 -8.86 11.81
C ILE A 78 17.65 -7.78 11.11
N TYR A 79 18.30 -6.86 10.39
CA TYR A 79 17.59 -5.81 9.69
C TYR A 79 16.70 -6.35 8.59
N THR A 80 17.14 -7.41 7.90
CA THR A 80 16.30 -8.08 6.90
C THR A 80 15.07 -8.72 7.55
N THR A 81 15.25 -9.38 8.69
CA THR A 81 14.15 -9.99 9.44
C THR A 81 13.13 -8.94 9.88
N ILE A 82 13.59 -7.81 10.41
CA ILE A 82 12.72 -6.69 10.79
C ILE A 82 11.99 -6.16 9.57
N GLY A 83 12.68 -6.05 8.43
CA GLY A 83 12.08 -5.60 7.17
C GLY A 83 10.91 -6.48 6.73
N TYR A 84 11.07 -7.80 6.79
CA TYR A 84 9.98 -8.71 6.47
C TYR A 84 8.82 -8.58 7.44
N ALA A 85 9.10 -8.40 8.73
CA ALA A 85 8.04 -8.21 9.72
C ALA A 85 7.25 -6.92 9.44
N VAL A 86 7.94 -5.83 9.11
CA VAL A 86 7.30 -4.57 8.74
C VAL A 86 6.45 -4.74 7.48
N LEU A 87 6.96 -5.46 6.48
CA LEU A 87 6.22 -5.70 5.25
C LEU A 87 4.95 -6.48 5.51
N ILE A 88 5.02 -7.55 6.29
CA ILE A 88 3.85 -8.38 6.61
C ILE A 88 2.82 -7.54 7.37
N ALA A 89 3.24 -6.78 8.38
CA ALA A 89 2.33 -5.91 9.14
C ALA A 89 1.66 -4.88 8.23
N GLY A 90 2.43 -4.25 7.35
CA GLY A 90 1.90 -3.27 6.41
C GLY A 90 0.91 -3.87 5.42
N LEU A 91 1.18 -5.09 4.92
CA LEU A 91 0.25 -5.78 4.03
C LEU A 91 -1.06 -6.11 4.76
N VAL A 92 -0.98 -6.62 5.98
CA VAL A 92 -2.18 -6.94 6.77
C VAL A 92 -3.03 -5.69 7.00
N ILE A 93 -2.40 -4.61 7.45
CA ILE A 93 -3.11 -3.36 7.73
C ILE A 93 -3.66 -2.75 6.43
N GLY A 94 -2.83 -2.68 5.39
CA GLY A 94 -3.23 -2.06 4.12
C GLY A 94 -4.35 -2.82 3.42
N LEU A 95 -4.25 -4.14 3.35
CA LEU A 95 -5.30 -4.98 2.77
C LEU A 95 -6.57 -4.93 3.64
N GLY A 96 -6.42 -4.90 4.96
CA GLY A 96 -7.56 -4.78 5.87
C GLY A 96 -8.33 -3.49 5.64
N LEU A 97 -7.64 -2.36 5.47
CA LEU A 97 -8.27 -1.07 5.16
C LEU A 97 -8.99 -1.12 3.83
N SER A 98 -8.36 -1.72 2.80
CA SER A 98 -8.96 -1.81 1.47
C SER A 98 -10.20 -2.71 1.47
N PHE A 99 -10.13 -3.87 2.14
CA PHE A 99 -11.27 -4.76 2.24
C PHE A 99 -12.41 -4.14 3.04
N TYR A 100 -12.09 -3.42 4.13
CA TYR A 100 -13.11 -2.71 4.89
C TYR A 100 -13.82 -1.66 4.03
N ALA A 101 -13.06 -0.93 3.21
CA ALA A 101 -13.64 0.05 2.29
C ALA A 101 -14.55 -0.61 1.28
N MET A 102 -14.15 -1.77 0.74
CA MET A 102 -14.97 -2.50 -0.23
C MET A 102 -16.27 -2.98 0.41
N ILE A 103 -16.21 -3.52 1.63
CA ILE A 103 -17.41 -3.99 2.33
C ILE A 103 -18.35 -2.83 2.62
N LYS A 104 -17.81 -1.70 3.09
CA LYS A 104 -18.62 -0.56 3.51
C LYS A 104 -19.21 0.22 2.35
N TYR A 105 -18.41 0.49 1.30
CA TYR A 105 -18.78 1.43 0.24
C TYR A 105 -19.00 0.78 -1.11
N ASN A 106 -18.47 -0.42 -1.33
CA ASN A 106 -18.58 -1.13 -2.61
C ASN A 106 -19.56 -2.31 -2.53
N LYS A 107 -20.27 -2.45 -1.42
CA LYS A 107 -21.27 -3.49 -1.16
C LYS A 107 -20.69 -4.91 -1.22
N GLY A 108 -19.41 -5.05 -0.84
CA GLY A 108 -18.73 -6.32 -0.77
C GLY A 108 -17.42 -6.32 -1.53
N ILE A 109 -16.67 -7.40 -1.39
CA ILE A 109 -15.36 -7.56 -2.01
C ILE A 109 -15.51 -7.89 -3.50
N PHE A 110 -16.62 -8.47 -3.90
CA PHE A 110 -16.88 -8.92 -5.27
C PHE A 110 -17.94 -8.11 -5.98
#